data_3deda6ad74aa40a5449e547037997676
#
_entry.id   3deda6ad74aa40a5449e547037997676
#
_cell.length_a   1.000
_cell.length_b   1.000
_cell.length_c   1.000
_cell.angle_alpha   90.00
_cell.angle_beta   90.00
_cell.angle_gamma   90.00
#
_symmetry.space_group_name_H-M   'P 1'
#
loop_
_entity.id
_entity.type
_entity.pdbx_description
1 polymer ?
#
loop_
_entity_poly.entity_id
_entity_poly.type
_entity_poly.pdbx_seq_one_letter_code
_entity_poly.pdbx_strand_id
1 'polypeptide(L)'
;MESILVAYFSATGTTKRAALALADYLGADTFEIVPEVPYSSADLNWNDRQSRASKEMDDEDSRPSIIGQVDDMGAYETIYVGFPIWWYVEPRIIDTFLESYDMAGKAIVPFATSGGSGLGKTAQHMQGVCPQAIVEQGFMLNDYSADKLASLLG
;
A
#
# COMPACT_ATOMS: atom_id res chain seq x y z
N MET A 1 7.36 14.70 -18.23
CA MET A 1 7.75 13.38 -17.65
C MET A 1 7.06 13.23 -16.31
N GLU A 2 6.26 12.19 -16.17
CA GLU A 2 5.56 11.96 -14.90
C GLU A 2 6.54 11.54 -13.84
N SER A 3 6.39 12.12 -12.65
CA SER A 3 7.11 11.67 -11.48
C SER A 3 6.25 10.64 -10.75
N ILE A 4 6.78 9.44 -10.59
CA ILE A 4 6.07 8.31 -10.01
C ILE A 4 6.81 7.84 -8.75
N LEU A 5 6.06 7.61 -7.69
CA LEU A 5 6.55 7.02 -6.46
C LEU A 5 5.87 5.67 -6.26
N VAL A 6 6.65 4.67 -5.88
CA VAL A 6 6.11 3.38 -5.41
C VAL A 6 6.34 3.31 -3.91
N ALA A 7 5.29 3.50 -3.14
CA ALA A 7 5.32 3.39 -1.68
C ALA A 7 4.71 2.05 -1.28
N TYR A 8 5.30 1.36 -0.32
CA TYR A 8 4.83 0.03 0.04
C TYR A 8 5.06 -0.30 1.50
N PHE A 9 4.15 -1.08 2.06
CA PHE A 9 4.28 -1.73 3.35
C PHE A 9 4.38 -3.22 3.14
N SER A 10 5.39 -3.86 3.72
CA SER A 10 5.60 -5.29 3.57
C SER A 10 5.87 -5.92 4.93
N ALA A 11 4.94 -6.78 5.37
CA ALA A 11 5.06 -7.44 6.67
C ALA A 11 6.02 -8.63 6.61
N THR A 12 6.09 -9.34 5.48
CA THR A 12 6.86 -10.58 5.36
C THR A 12 7.86 -10.56 4.20
N GLY A 13 7.97 -9.46 3.48
CA GLY A 13 8.87 -9.34 2.33
C GLY A 13 8.24 -9.62 0.98
N THR A 14 7.05 -10.20 0.94
CA THR A 14 6.36 -10.52 -0.32
C THR A 14 5.99 -9.26 -1.09
N THR A 15 5.33 -8.31 -0.43
CA THR A 15 4.94 -7.05 -1.06
C THR A 15 6.17 -6.25 -1.48
N LYS A 16 7.23 -6.28 -0.67
CA LYS A 16 8.47 -5.57 -0.99
C LYS A 16 9.05 -6.04 -2.33
N ARG A 17 9.12 -7.35 -2.55
CA ARG A 17 9.65 -7.89 -3.81
C ARG A 17 8.81 -7.45 -5.01
N ALA A 18 7.48 -7.49 -4.86
CA ALA A 18 6.57 -7.03 -5.90
C ALA A 18 6.74 -5.54 -6.18
N ALA A 19 6.84 -4.73 -5.11
CA ALA A 19 6.99 -3.28 -5.23
C ALA A 19 8.30 -2.90 -5.93
N LEU A 20 9.40 -3.56 -5.59
CA LEU A 20 10.69 -3.26 -6.22
C LEU A 20 10.68 -3.64 -7.71
N ALA A 21 10.04 -4.74 -8.08
CA ALA A 21 9.89 -5.12 -9.47
C ALA A 21 9.04 -4.10 -10.24
N LEU A 22 7.96 -3.64 -9.63
CA LEU A 22 7.10 -2.62 -10.23
C LEU A 22 7.85 -1.31 -10.44
N ALA A 23 8.58 -0.86 -9.41
CA ALA A 23 9.36 0.37 -9.49
C ALA A 23 10.44 0.30 -10.58
N ASP A 24 11.10 -0.83 -10.68
CA ASP A 24 12.12 -1.04 -11.72
C ASP A 24 11.50 -0.97 -13.12
N TYR A 25 10.35 -1.59 -13.29
CA TYR A 25 9.63 -1.56 -14.58
C TYR A 25 9.21 -0.14 -14.96
N LEU A 26 8.75 0.65 -13.98
CA LEU A 26 8.28 2.02 -14.22
C LEU A 26 9.41 3.05 -14.25
N GLY A 27 10.60 2.71 -13.78
CA GLY A 27 11.65 3.69 -13.56
C GLY A 27 11.29 4.66 -12.44
N ALA A 28 10.57 4.18 -11.42
CA ALA A 28 10.03 5.01 -10.35
C ALA A 28 10.92 5.00 -9.11
N ASP A 29 10.80 6.05 -8.30
CA ASP A 29 11.39 6.09 -6.97
C ASP A 29 10.59 5.20 -6.02
N THR A 30 11.20 4.79 -4.92
CA THR A 30 10.55 3.92 -3.93
C THR A 30 10.59 4.54 -2.55
N PHE A 31 9.58 4.22 -1.75
CA PHE A 31 9.55 4.55 -0.33
C PHE A 31 8.98 3.36 0.44
N GLU A 32 9.77 2.81 1.35
CA GLU A 32 9.29 1.74 2.22
C GLU A 32 8.56 2.34 3.42
N ILE A 33 7.30 1.96 3.60
CA ILE A 33 6.49 2.37 4.75
C ILE A 33 6.87 1.45 5.90
N VAL A 34 7.70 1.96 6.82
CA VAL A 34 8.24 1.17 7.93
C VAL A 34 7.49 1.53 9.20
N PRO A 35 6.81 0.56 9.84
CA PRO A 35 6.13 0.84 11.11
C PRO A 35 7.14 1.15 12.20
N GLU A 36 6.80 2.11 13.05
CA GLU A 36 7.65 2.47 14.19
C GLU A 36 7.86 1.26 15.12
N VAL A 37 6.81 0.47 15.29
CA VAL A 37 6.89 -0.80 16.00
C VAL A 37 6.72 -1.93 14.97
N PRO A 38 7.78 -2.71 14.69
CA PRO A 38 7.68 -3.78 13.69
C PRO A 38 6.65 -4.84 14.07
N TYR A 39 6.07 -5.48 13.05
CA TYR A 39 5.11 -6.55 13.25
C TYR A 39 5.84 -7.88 13.45
N SER A 40 5.56 -8.57 14.56
CA SER A 40 6.05 -9.92 14.80
C SER A 40 5.12 -10.95 14.15
N SER A 41 5.55 -12.21 14.13
CA SER A 41 4.66 -13.29 13.64
C SER A 41 3.37 -13.38 14.45
N ALA A 42 3.45 -13.17 15.77
CA ALA A 42 2.26 -13.15 16.63
C ALA A 42 1.36 -11.98 16.31
N ASP A 43 1.94 -10.80 16.00
CA ASP A 43 1.19 -9.60 15.61
C ASP A 43 0.38 -9.82 14.33
N LEU A 44 0.85 -10.67 13.43
CA LEU A 44 0.25 -10.93 12.13
C LEU A 44 -0.74 -12.11 12.15
N ASN A 45 -0.92 -12.77 13.28
CA ASN A 45 -1.79 -13.94 13.37
C ASN A 45 -3.27 -13.55 13.25
N TRP A 46 -3.80 -13.64 12.04
CA TRP A 46 -5.19 -13.26 11.75
C TRP A 46 -6.22 -14.21 12.37
N ASN A 47 -5.80 -15.40 12.81
CA ASN A 47 -6.67 -16.33 13.53
C ASN A 47 -6.88 -15.93 14.99
N ASP A 48 -6.01 -15.08 15.54
CA ASP A 48 -6.09 -14.60 16.90
C ASP A 48 -6.74 -13.22 16.93
N ARG A 49 -7.93 -13.12 17.47
CA ARG A 49 -8.67 -11.86 17.55
C ARG A 49 -7.98 -10.82 18.44
N GLN A 50 -7.06 -11.27 19.29
CA GLN A 50 -6.30 -10.38 20.17
C GLN A 50 -4.96 -9.96 19.55
N SER A 51 -4.60 -10.47 18.36
CA SER A 51 -3.37 -10.07 17.70
C SER A 51 -3.43 -8.58 17.31
N ARG A 52 -2.25 -7.99 17.15
CA ARG A 52 -2.14 -6.58 16.77
C ARG A 52 -2.87 -6.29 15.45
N ALA A 53 -2.65 -7.12 14.43
CA ALA A 53 -3.30 -6.93 13.14
C ALA A 53 -4.83 -6.98 13.27
N SER A 54 -5.36 -7.97 14.02
CA SER A 54 -6.79 -8.10 14.23
C SER A 54 -7.37 -6.86 14.91
N LYS A 55 -6.70 -6.37 15.96
CA LYS A 55 -7.16 -5.20 16.71
C LYS A 55 -7.12 -3.93 15.84
N GLU A 56 -6.06 -3.76 15.06
CA GLU A 56 -5.97 -2.62 14.17
C GLU A 56 -7.08 -2.62 13.12
N MET A 57 -7.36 -3.79 12.55
CA MET A 57 -8.37 -3.89 11.51
C MET A 57 -9.80 -3.74 12.06
N ASP A 58 -10.04 -4.11 13.33
CA ASP A 58 -11.32 -3.90 13.98
C ASP A 58 -11.57 -2.43 14.33
N ASP A 59 -10.53 -1.61 14.37
CA ASP A 59 -10.61 -0.18 14.68
C ASP A 59 -10.26 0.64 13.45
N GLU A 60 -11.25 1.21 12.79
CA GLU A 60 -11.04 2.02 11.59
C GLU A 60 -10.23 3.28 11.87
N ASP A 61 -10.19 3.74 13.10
CA ASP A 61 -9.42 4.93 13.49
C ASP A 61 -7.99 4.62 13.88
N SER A 62 -7.60 3.34 13.88
CA SER A 62 -6.24 2.95 14.20
C SER A 62 -5.28 3.52 13.15
N ARG A 63 -4.20 4.15 13.62
CA ARG A 63 -3.19 4.76 12.75
C ARG A 63 -1.80 4.43 13.27
N PRO A 64 -1.27 3.24 12.97
CA PRO A 64 0.10 2.89 13.38
C PRO A 64 1.11 3.91 12.86
N SER A 65 2.05 4.30 13.71
CA SER A 65 3.07 5.30 13.36
C SER A 65 4.09 4.74 12.38
N ILE A 66 4.59 5.62 11.51
CA ILE A 66 5.57 5.30 10.46
C ILE A 66 6.89 5.99 10.78
N ILE A 67 8.00 5.27 10.55
CA ILE A 67 9.35 5.86 10.64
C ILE A 67 9.66 6.56 9.32
N GLY A 68 10.16 7.80 9.42
CA GLY A 68 10.58 8.53 8.24
C GLY A 68 9.44 9.15 7.47
N GLN A 69 9.81 9.81 6.38
CA GLN A 69 8.82 10.49 5.53
C GLN A 69 9.37 10.63 4.12
N VAL A 70 8.48 10.81 3.16
CA VAL A 70 8.85 11.12 1.79
C VAL A 70 9.34 12.57 1.76
N ASP A 71 10.54 12.80 1.23
CA ASP A 71 11.18 14.12 1.29
C ASP A 71 10.44 15.18 0.48
N ASP A 72 9.90 14.81 -0.68
CA ASP A 72 9.25 15.77 -1.56
C ASP A 72 8.04 15.13 -2.23
N MET A 73 6.99 14.92 -1.44
CA MET A 73 5.76 14.31 -1.94
C MET A 73 5.14 15.15 -3.05
N GLY A 74 5.30 16.48 -2.99
CA GLY A 74 4.75 17.37 -4.01
C GLY A 74 5.32 17.14 -5.41
N ALA A 75 6.51 16.52 -5.52
CA ALA A 75 7.13 16.23 -6.81
C ALA A 75 6.46 15.06 -7.54
N TYR A 76 5.64 14.27 -6.87
CA TYR A 76 5.05 13.07 -7.46
C TYR A 76 3.60 13.32 -7.84
N GLU A 77 3.24 12.96 -9.07
CA GLU A 77 1.87 13.07 -9.57
C GLU A 77 1.10 11.77 -9.40
N THR A 78 1.80 10.65 -9.50
CA THR A 78 1.21 9.31 -9.35
C THR A 78 1.95 8.55 -8.28
N ILE A 79 1.18 7.96 -7.35
CA ILE A 79 1.74 7.18 -6.27
C ILE A 79 1.10 5.79 -6.32
N TYR A 80 1.93 4.77 -6.56
CA TYR A 80 1.54 3.38 -6.44
C TYR A 80 1.73 3.00 -4.99
N VAL A 81 0.68 2.50 -4.35
CA VAL A 81 0.71 2.16 -2.93
C VAL A 81 0.50 0.66 -2.79
N GLY A 82 1.51 -0.03 -2.29
CA GLY A 82 1.52 -1.48 -2.20
C GLY A 82 1.41 -2.01 -0.78
N PHE A 83 0.69 -3.12 -0.59
CA PHE A 83 0.45 -3.70 0.73
C PHE A 83 -0.09 -5.12 0.62
N PRO A 84 0.04 -5.92 1.70
CA PRO A 84 -0.69 -7.18 1.78
C PRO A 84 -2.16 -6.91 2.11
N ILE A 85 -3.08 -7.66 1.50
CA ILE A 85 -4.50 -7.51 1.81
C ILE A 85 -4.77 -8.08 3.20
N TRP A 86 -5.41 -7.29 4.05
CA TRP A 86 -5.89 -7.67 5.38
C TRP A 86 -7.41 -7.47 5.43
N TRP A 87 -8.17 -8.56 5.52
CA TRP A 87 -9.64 -8.50 5.59
C TRP A 87 -10.26 -7.67 4.45
N TYR A 88 -9.76 -7.90 3.21
CA TYR A 88 -10.30 -7.31 1.96
C TYR A 88 -10.09 -5.81 1.81
N VAL A 89 -9.24 -5.20 2.63
CA VAL A 89 -8.87 -3.79 2.51
C VAL A 89 -7.38 -3.63 2.83
N GLU A 90 -6.89 -2.41 2.71
CA GLU A 90 -5.50 -2.08 3.07
C GLU A 90 -5.31 -2.11 4.59
N PRO A 91 -4.10 -2.45 5.07
CA PRO A 91 -3.76 -2.30 6.50
C PRO A 91 -3.88 -0.85 6.94
N ARG A 92 -4.15 -0.62 8.23
CA ARG A 92 -4.33 0.74 8.75
C ARG A 92 -3.10 1.62 8.61
N ILE A 93 -1.90 1.05 8.56
CA ILE A 93 -0.68 1.83 8.35
C ILE A 93 -0.68 2.52 6.97
N ILE A 94 -1.36 1.95 5.99
CA ILE A 94 -1.54 2.60 4.69
C ILE A 94 -2.39 3.86 4.85
N ASP A 95 -3.44 3.80 5.67
CA ASP A 95 -4.26 4.97 5.95
C ASP A 95 -3.43 6.05 6.65
N THR A 96 -2.54 5.66 7.56
CA THR A 96 -1.58 6.59 8.18
C THR A 96 -0.75 7.29 7.11
N PHE A 97 -0.23 6.53 6.16
CA PHE A 97 0.58 7.08 5.06
C PHE A 97 -0.21 8.07 4.22
N LEU A 98 -1.43 7.69 3.83
CA LEU A 98 -2.27 8.54 2.98
C LEU A 98 -2.67 9.85 3.68
N GLU A 99 -2.85 9.81 5.00
CA GLU A 99 -3.21 11.00 5.78
C GLU A 99 -2.02 11.87 6.13
N SER A 100 -0.80 11.36 5.97
CA SER A 100 0.41 12.08 6.36
C SER A 100 0.82 13.17 5.36
N TYR A 101 0.24 13.18 4.16
CA TYR A 101 0.61 14.09 3.09
C TYR A 101 -0.62 14.67 2.43
N ASP A 102 -0.44 15.82 1.77
CA ASP A 102 -1.47 16.39 0.92
C ASP A 102 -1.50 15.62 -0.41
N MET A 103 -2.53 14.82 -0.60
CA MET A 103 -2.70 13.99 -1.79
C MET A 103 -3.63 14.61 -2.84
N ALA A 104 -4.03 15.86 -2.64
CA ALA A 104 -4.99 16.52 -3.54
C ALA A 104 -4.51 16.50 -5.00
N GLY A 105 -5.36 16.04 -5.88
CA GLY A 105 -5.09 15.99 -7.32
C GLY A 105 -4.16 14.87 -7.77
N LYS A 106 -3.61 14.10 -6.85
CA LYS A 106 -2.70 13.01 -7.18
C LYS A 106 -3.48 11.75 -7.54
N ALA A 107 -2.93 10.96 -8.47
CA ALA A 107 -3.46 9.63 -8.76
C ALA A 107 -2.83 8.63 -7.78
N ILE A 108 -3.68 7.89 -7.10
CA ILE A 108 -3.26 6.85 -6.15
C ILE A 108 -3.66 5.51 -6.75
N VAL A 109 -2.69 4.65 -7.00
CA VAL A 109 -2.93 3.34 -7.61
C VAL A 109 -2.58 2.25 -6.61
N PRO A 110 -3.57 1.64 -5.96
CA PRO A 110 -3.28 0.55 -5.02
C PRO A 110 -2.86 -0.72 -5.76
N PHE A 111 -1.88 -1.42 -5.22
CA PHE A 111 -1.56 -2.76 -5.65
C PHE A 111 -1.33 -3.63 -4.43
N ALA A 112 -1.71 -4.89 -4.53
CA ALA A 112 -1.70 -5.73 -3.34
C ALA A 112 -1.19 -7.12 -3.63
N THR A 113 -0.72 -7.77 -2.57
CA THR A 113 -0.36 -9.18 -2.59
C THR A 113 -1.25 -9.91 -1.60
N SER A 114 -1.58 -11.17 -1.90
CA SER A 114 -2.35 -12.00 -0.97
C SER A 114 -2.20 -13.48 -1.33
N GLY A 115 -2.60 -14.34 -0.40
CA GLY A 115 -2.61 -15.78 -0.63
C GLY A 115 -3.79 -16.27 -1.45
N GLY A 116 -4.76 -15.42 -1.75
CA GLY A 116 -5.94 -15.85 -2.52
C GLY A 116 -7.06 -14.84 -2.60
N SER A 117 -7.06 -13.81 -1.76
CA SER A 117 -8.09 -12.77 -1.86
C SER A 117 -7.73 -11.74 -2.92
N GLY A 118 -8.75 -11.04 -3.44
CA GLY A 118 -8.57 -9.91 -4.33
C GLY A 118 -8.56 -8.60 -3.55
N LEU A 119 -8.62 -7.48 -4.28
CA LEU A 119 -8.59 -6.14 -3.68
C LEU A 119 -9.84 -5.80 -2.87
N GLY A 120 -10.96 -6.49 -3.12
CA GLY A 120 -12.18 -6.24 -2.37
C GLY A 120 -12.62 -4.78 -2.47
N LYS A 121 -12.79 -4.12 -1.32
CA LYS A 121 -13.24 -2.73 -1.23
C LYS A 121 -12.08 -1.73 -1.05
N THR A 122 -10.86 -2.14 -1.36
CA THR A 122 -9.66 -1.33 -1.11
C THR A 122 -9.75 0.06 -1.74
N ALA A 123 -10.01 0.14 -3.04
CA ALA A 123 -10.04 1.44 -3.73
C ALA A 123 -11.11 2.35 -3.13
N GLN A 124 -12.29 1.83 -2.84
CA GLN A 124 -13.38 2.59 -2.23
C GLN A 124 -12.98 3.10 -0.86
N HIS A 125 -12.38 2.25 -0.04
CA HIS A 125 -11.96 2.63 1.31
C HIS A 125 -10.85 3.68 1.26
N MET A 126 -9.84 3.49 0.43
CA MET A 126 -8.75 4.45 0.29
C MET A 126 -9.24 5.79 -0.23
N GLN A 127 -10.21 5.79 -1.17
CA GLN A 127 -10.79 7.04 -1.66
C GLN A 127 -11.45 7.82 -0.52
N GLY A 128 -12.08 7.13 0.43
CA GLY A 128 -12.65 7.76 1.61
C GLY A 128 -11.61 8.34 2.55
N VAL A 129 -10.43 7.73 2.62
CA VAL A 129 -9.34 8.20 3.47
C VAL A 129 -8.69 9.46 2.89
N CYS A 130 -8.56 9.55 1.57
CA CYS A 130 -7.98 10.73 0.91
C CYS A 130 -8.92 11.22 -0.20
N PRO A 131 -10.03 11.89 0.18
CA PRO A 131 -11.11 12.21 -0.76
C PRO A 131 -10.70 13.21 -1.85
N GLN A 132 -9.63 13.97 -1.65
CA GLN A 132 -9.17 14.93 -2.65
C GLN A 132 -8.23 14.33 -3.69
N ALA A 133 -7.77 13.10 -3.48
CA ALA A 133 -6.98 12.36 -4.45
C ALA A 133 -7.91 11.61 -5.41
N ILE A 134 -7.33 11.09 -6.49
CA ILE A 134 -8.05 10.23 -7.43
C ILE A 134 -7.52 8.82 -7.21
N VAL A 135 -8.29 7.99 -6.51
CA VAL A 135 -7.89 6.61 -6.22
C VAL A 135 -8.42 5.70 -7.32
N GLU A 136 -7.52 5.06 -8.03
CA GLU A 136 -7.87 4.13 -9.11
C GLU A 136 -8.16 2.75 -8.55
N GLN A 137 -8.69 1.85 -9.38
CA GLN A 137 -9.05 0.49 -8.95
C GLN A 137 -7.84 -0.32 -8.50
N GLY A 138 -6.69 -0.09 -9.16
CA GLY A 138 -5.50 -0.83 -8.82
C GLY A 138 -5.52 -2.27 -9.33
N PHE A 139 -4.65 -3.10 -8.79
CA PHE A 139 -4.50 -4.48 -9.25
C PHE A 139 -3.81 -5.35 -8.20
N MET A 140 -3.99 -6.66 -8.33
CA MET A 140 -3.22 -7.62 -7.56
C MET A 140 -1.87 -7.83 -8.22
N LEU A 141 -0.80 -7.92 -7.44
CA LEU A 141 0.55 -8.09 -7.96
C LEU A 141 1.24 -9.28 -7.31
N ASN A 142 0.60 -10.44 -7.40
CA ASN A 142 1.19 -11.70 -6.96
C ASN A 142 2.18 -12.26 -7.98
N ASP A 143 1.99 -11.90 -9.25
CA ASP A 143 2.91 -12.23 -10.35
C ASP A 143 3.42 -10.90 -10.91
N TYR A 144 4.72 -10.67 -10.82
CA TYR A 144 5.36 -9.45 -11.28
C TYR A 144 6.43 -9.72 -12.34
N SER A 145 6.22 -10.74 -13.15
CA SER A 145 7.03 -10.98 -14.34
C SER A 145 6.92 -9.79 -15.31
N ALA A 146 7.89 -9.64 -16.19
CA ALA A 146 7.87 -8.56 -17.19
C ALA A 146 6.60 -8.60 -18.03
N ASP A 147 6.18 -9.80 -18.44
CA ASP A 147 4.97 -9.97 -19.23
C ASP A 147 3.72 -9.54 -18.46
N LYS A 148 3.64 -9.89 -17.16
CA LYS A 148 2.50 -9.52 -16.33
C LYS A 148 2.44 -8.02 -16.11
N LEU A 149 3.58 -7.40 -15.82
CA LEU A 149 3.65 -5.95 -15.64
C LEU A 149 3.25 -5.20 -16.91
N ALA A 150 3.70 -5.66 -18.07
CA ALA A 150 3.30 -5.07 -19.34
C ALA A 150 1.79 -5.20 -19.57
N SER A 151 1.20 -6.33 -19.20
CA SER A 151 -0.24 -6.56 -19.31
C SER A 151 -1.05 -5.62 -18.40
N LEU A 152 -0.56 -5.38 -17.18
CA LEU A 152 -1.26 -4.54 -16.21
C LEU A 152 -1.11 -3.04 -16.49
N LEU A 153 0.04 -2.64 -17.01
CA LEU A 153 0.39 -1.22 -17.12
C LEU A 153 0.39 -0.68 -18.56
N GLY A 154 0.23 -1.56 -19.52
CA GLY A 154 0.24 -1.19 -20.91
C GLY A 154 1.63 -0.98 -21.45
#